data_0177db738a48282b54116a6f4cecd21e
#
_entry.id   0177db738a48282b54116a6f4cecd21e
#
_cell.length_a   1.000
_cell.length_b   1.000
_cell.length_c   1.000
_cell.angle_alpha   90.00
_cell.angle_beta   90.00
_cell.angle_gamma   90.00
#
_symmetry.space_group_name_H-M   'P 1'
#
loop_
_entity.id
_entity.type
_entity.pdbx_description
1 polymer ?
#
loop_
_entity_poly.entity_id
_entity_poly.type
_entity_poly.pdbx_seq_one_letter_code
_entity_poly.pdbx_strand_id
1 'polypeptide(L)'
;MAGARPDVVLVFGTGILRNPLLSEFGGRIINIHLGVSPYYRGAGTNFWPLVNRQPEYVGATIHYLDEGIDTGPILAHARPCVDSADGPHDVGNKTIVAAAQMLLRAASAHVAGTTRAVPQWQGGRLYQRKDFNADAVRALYRNFETGMIHEYLTARTARDAALRLIELEQVA
;
A
#
# COMPACT_ATOMS: atom_id res chain seq x y z
N MET A 1 -17.71 7.44 30.51
CA MET A 1 -17.07 6.20 30.02
C MET A 1 -15.58 6.39 30.15
N ALA A 2 -14.89 5.59 30.99
CA ALA A 2 -13.43 5.56 30.96
C ALA A 2 -13.05 5.01 29.57
N GLY A 3 -12.52 5.85 28.70
CA GLY A 3 -12.17 5.48 27.32
C GLY A 3 -11.10 4.38 27.37
N ALA A 4 -11.34 3.27 26.68
CA ALA A 4 -10.30 2.30 26.43
C ALA A 4 -9.14 3.03 25.73
N ARG A 5 -7.93 2.87 26.26
CA ARG A 5 -6.71 3.34 25.59
C ARG A 5 -6.12 2.14 24.83
N PRO A 6 -6.37 2.03 23.52
CA PRO A 6 -5.82 0.93 22.74
C PRO A 6 -4.29 1.05 22.62
N ASP A 7 -3.60 -0.08 22.60
CA ASP A 7 -2.17 -0.13 22.35
C ASP A 7 -1.86 0.22 20.89
N VAL A 8 -2.76 -0.12 19.99
CA VAL A 8 -2.67 0.19 18.54
C VAL A 8 -4.04 0.47 17.96
N VAL A 9 -4.10 1.39 17.01
CA VAL A 9 -5.30 1.69 16.21
C VAL A 9 -5.01 1.29 14.75
N LEU A 10 -5.84 0.44 14.19
CA LEU A 10 -5.69 -0.01 12.80
C LEU A 10 -6.73 0.67 11.93
N VAL A 11 -6.30 1.22 10.81
CA VAL A 11 -7.19 1.92 9.88
C VAL A 11 -6.99 1.42 8.45
N PHE A 12 -8.10 1.34 7.73
CA PHE A 12 -8.13 1.01 6.30
C PHE A 12 -9.33 1.68 5.64
N GLY A 13 -9.10 2.33 4.48
CA GLY A 13 -10.16 2.94 3.70
C GLY A 13 -10.86 4.12 4.37
N THR A 14 -10.26 4.72 5.39
CA THR A 14 -10.80 5.89 6.07
C THR A 14 -10.55 7.16 5.25
N GLY A 15 -11.30 8.24 5.55
CA GLY A 15 -10.93 9.58 5.14
C GLY A 15 -9.67 10.07 5.86
N ILE A 16 -9.23 11.30 5.55
CA ILE A 16 -8.08 11.92 6.21
C ILE A 16 -8.40 12.10 7.70
N LEU A 17 -7.64 11.44 8.56
CA LEU A 17 -7.70 11.62 10.00
C LEU A 17 -6.96 12.90 10.38
N ARG A 18 -7.53 13.62 11.34
CA ARG A 18 -7.01 14.90 11.83
C ARG A 18 -7.03 14.92 13.35
N ASN A 19 -6.47 15.97 13.93
CA ASN A 19 -6.63 16.25 15.36
C ASN A 19 -8.12 16.37 15.74
N PRO A 20 -8.52 15.89 16.94
CA PRO A 20 -7.62 15.45 18.02
C PRO A 20 -7.11 13.99 17.90
N LEU A 21 -7.61 13.17 16.96
CA LEU A 21 -7.24 11.75 16.88
C LEU A 21 -5.73 11.53 16.67
N LEU A 22 -5.12 12.28 15.74
CA LEU A 22 -3.68 12.14 15.50
C LEU A 22 -2.85 12.54 16.71
N SER A 23 -3.24 13.57 17.45
CA SER A 23 -2.51 13.99 18.65
C SER A 23 -2.71 13.04 19.82
N GLU A 24 -3.90 12.40 19.94
CA GLU A 24 -4.19 11.45 21.02
C GLU A 24 -3.54 10.07 20.81
N PHE A 25 -3.53 9.61 19.57
CA PHE A 25 -3.05 8.27 19.19
C PHE A 25 -1.80 8.30 18.31
N GLY A 26 -1.11 9.44 18.19
CA GLY A 26 0.10 9.58 17.37
C GLY A 26 1.15 8.51 17.70
N GLY A 27 1.75 7.95 16.65
CA GLY A 27 2.70 6.84 16.76
C GLY A 27 2.08 5.46 17.04
N ARG A 28 0.74 5.38 17.21
CA ARG A 28 0.00 4.13 17.45
C ARG A 28 -1.05 3.83 16.38
N ILE A 29 -1.22 4.70 15.40
CA ILE A 29 -2.15 4.48 14.30
C ILE A 29 -1.39 3.87 13.13
N ILE A 30 -1.74 2.64 12.78
CA ILE A 30 -1.18 1.93 11.62
C ILE A 30 -2.23 1.88 10.52
N ASN A 31 -1.87 2.33 9.32
CA ASN A 31 -2.73 2.40 8.16
C ASN A 31 -2.32 1.39 7.08
N ILE A 32 -3.32 0.84 6.38
CA ILE A 32 -3.11 0.23 5.06
C ILE A 32 -3.38 1.30 4.00
N HIS A 33 -2.36 1.64 3.25
CA HIS A 33 -2.48 2.33 1.99
C HIS A 33 -2.36 1.33 0.83
N LEU A 34 -3.38 1.25 -0.04
CA LEU A 34 -3.34 0.38 -1.22
C LEU A 34 -2.50 1.03 -2.33
N GLY A 35 -1.19 0.93 -2.20
CA GLY A 35 -0.16 1.45 -3.08
C GLY A 35 1.20 1.23 -2.46
N VAL A 36 2.22 1.05 -3.28
CA VAL A 36 3.61 0.95 -2.82
C VAL A 36 4.19 2.36 -2.69
N SER A 37 4.13 2.91 -1.46
CA SER A 37 4.70 4.23 -1.14
C SER A 37 6.24 4.16 -1.12
N PRO A 38 6.93 5.23 -1.49
CA PRO A 38 6.41 6.50 -1.97
C PRO A 38 6.06 6.52 -3.47
N TYR A 39 6.24 5.42 -4.21
CA TYR A 39 6.06 5.37 -5.66
C TYR A 39 4.67 5.78 -6.12
N TYR A 40 3.63 5.29 -5.42
CA TYR A 40 2.23 5.56 -5.69
C TYR A 40 1.51 5.96 -4.41
N ARG A 41 1.09 7.22 -4.30
CA ARG A 41 0.39 7.80 -3.14
C ARG A 41 -0.94 8.42 -3.55
N GLY A 42 -1.86 8.56 -2.59
CA GLY A 42 -3.15 9.21 -2.76
C GLY A 42 -4.26 8.26 -3.22
N ALA A 43 -5.07 8.64 -4.19
CA ALA A 43 -6.27 7.92 -4.57
C ALA A 43 -6.05 6.88 -5.68
N GLY A 44 -6.60 5.67 -5.48
CA GLY A 44 -6.62 4.62 -6.52
C GLY A 44 -5.27 4.00 -6.84
N THR A 45 -4.42 3.86 -5.86
CA THR A 45 -3.00 3.55 -6.04
C THR A 45 -2.67 2.09 -6.35
N ASN A 46 -3.66 1.18 -6.34
CA ASN A 46 -3.56 -0.14 -6.98
C ASN A 46 -4.01 -0.14 -8.45
N PHE A 47 -4.77 0.88 -8.84
CA PHE A 47 -5.27 1.04 -10.20
C PHE A 47 -4.19 1.65 -11.12
N TRP A 48 -3.52 2.70 -10.67
CA TRP A 48 -2.57 3.46 -11.49
C TRP A 48 -1.35 2.68 -11.97
N PRO A 49 -0.72 1.80 -11.18
CA PRO A 49 0.33 0.94 -11.67
C PRO A 49 -0.11 0.10 -12.88
N LEU A 50 -1.33 -0.43 -12.84
CA LEU A 50 -1.87 -1.24 -13.92
C LEU A 50 -2.22 -0.38 -15.16
N VAL A 51 -2.71 0.84 -14.97
CA VAL A 51 -2.90 1.80 -16.07
C VAL A 51 -1.57 2.16 -16.72
N ASN A 52 -0.52 2.31 -15.94
CA ASN A 52 0.83 2.68 -16.39
C ASN A 52 1.66 1.49 -16.89
N ARG A 53 1.10 0.28 -17.00
CA ARG A 53 1.79 -0.97 -17.36
C ARG A 53 2.97 -1.31 -16.43
N GLN A 54 2.79 -1.03 -15.15
CA GLN A 54 3.78 -1.24 -14.09
C GLN A 54 3.25 -2.16 -12.98
N PRO A 55 2.87 -3.42 -13.26
CA PRO A 55 2.32 -4.35 -12.27
C PRO A 55 3.25 -4.60 -11.08
N GLU A 56 4.55 -4.42 -11.26
CA GLU A 56 5.55 -4.53 -10.18
C GLU A 56 5.31 -3.55 -9.04
N TYR A 57 4.64 -2.43 -9.28
CA TYR A 57 4.28 -1.44 -8.25
C TYR A 57 2.91 -1.68 -7.62
N VAL A 58 2.21 -2.75 -7.99
CA VAL A 58 0.97 -3.13 -7.30
C VAL A 58 1.30 -3.74 -5.95
N GLY A 59 0.65 -3.20 -4.92
CA GLY A 59 0.86 -3.64 -3.55
C GLY A 59 0.21 -2.71 -2.55
N ALA A 60 0.57 -2.88 -1.30
CA ALA A 60 0.11 -2.03 -0.21
C ALA A 60 1.29 -1.62 0.67
N THR A 61 1.14 -0.48 1.33
CA THR A 61 2.06 0.03 2.34
C THR A 61 1.38 -0.02 3.69
N ILE A 62 2.02 -0.66 4.64
CA ILE A 62 1.68 -0.62 6.06
C ILE A 62 2.58 0.44 6.68
N HIS A 63 1.98 1.53 7.18
CA HIS A 63 2.74 2.67 7.69
C HIS A 63 2.06 3.32 8.88
N TYR A 64 2.81 4.03 9.70
CA TYR A 64 2.21 4.90 10.71
C TYR A 64 1.55 6.10 10.04
N LEU A 65 0.42 6.56 10.61
CA LEU A 65 -0.17 7.83 10.16
C LEU A 65 0.60 9.02 10.69
N ASP A 66 0.73 10.02 9.82
CA ASP A 66 1.15 11.38 10.13
C ASP A 66 0.14 12.40 9.57
N GLU A 67 0.47 13.68 9.59
CA GLU A 67 -0.40 14.76 9.08
C GLU A 67 -0.46 14.82 7.54
N GLY A 68 0.44 14.12 6.84
CA GLY A 68 0.51 14.11 5.38
C GLY A 68 -0.41 13.07 4.74
N ILE A 69 -0.44 13.05 3.41
CA ILE A 69 -1.18 12.06 2.64
C ILE A 69 -0.24 10.89 2.33
N ASP A 70 -0.42 9.77 3.02
CA ASP A 70 0.35 8.53 2.86
C ASP A 70 1.88 8.76 2.98
N THR A 71 2.30 9.66 3.88
CA THR A 71 3.71 10.07 4.04
C THR A 71 4.40 9.50 5.28
N GLY A 72 3.65 8.93 6.20
CA GLY A 72 4.18 8.41 7.46
C GLY A 72 5.20 7.28 7.28
N PRO A 73 6.01 7.01 8.31
CA PRO A 73 7.07 6.00 8.25
C PRO A 73 6.54 4.61 7.93
N ILE A 74 7.19 3.92 7.01
CA ILE A 74 6.80 2.60 6.51
C ILE A 74 7.24 1.52 7.49
N LEU A 75 6.31 0.61 7.82
CA LEU A 75 6.59 -0.62 8.56
C LEU A 75 6.89 -1.78 7.62
N ALA A 76 6.10 -1.90 6.54
CA ALA A 76 6.29 -2.94 5.53
C ALA A 76 5.55 -2.61 4.23
N HIS A 77 6.00 -3.23 3.15
CA HIS A 77 5.22 -3.38 1.92
C HIS A 77 4.65 -4.79 1.83
N ALA A 78 3.43 -4.91 1.32
CA ALA A 78 2.80 -6.18 0.98
C ALA A 78 2.50 -6.21 -0.52
N ARG A 79 2.81 -7.33 -1.19
CA ARG A 79 2.55 -7.49 -2.63
C ARG A 79 1.69 -8.73 -2.88
N PRO A 80 0.80 -8.69 -3.89
CA PRO A 80 0.03 -9.86 -4.28
C PRO A 80 0.90 -10.88 -5.01
N CYS A 81 0.52 -12.15 -4.92
CA CYS A 81 1.00 -13.15 -5.86
C CYS A 81 0.13 -13.08 -7.12
N VAL A 82 0.68 -12.49 -8.19
CA VAL A 82 -0.01 -12.31 -9.46
C VAL A 82 0.17 -13.56 -10.33
N ASP A 83 -0.93 -14.05 -10.91
CA ASP A 83 -0.99 -15.16 -11.84
C ASP A 83 -1.39 -14.70 -13.25
N SER A 84 -1.08 -15.51 -14.25
CA SER A 84 -1.36 -15.19 -15.66
C SER A 84 -2.84 -15.06 -16.00
N ALA A 85 -3.71 -15.70 -15.21
CA ALA A 85 -5.16 -15.65 -15.38
C ALA A 85 -5.83 -14.50 -14.63
N ASP A 86 -5.07 -13.71 -13.85
CA ASP A 86 -5.63 -12.64 -13.03
C ASP A 86 -6.13 -11.49 -13.90
N GLY A 87 -7.37 -11.06 -13.64
CA GLY A 87 -7.90 -9.80 -14.08
C GLY A 87 -7.58 -8.67 -13.09
N PRO A 88 -7.97 -7.42 -13.41
CA PRO A 88 -7.66 -6.26 -12.57
C PRO A 88 -8.27 -6.37 -11.16
N HIS A 89 -9.44 -6.96 -11.02
CA HIS A 89 -10.08 -7.17 -9.72
C HIS A 89 -9.41 -8.27 -8.90
N ASP A 90 -8.93 -9.33 -9.55
CA ASP A 90 -8.21 -10.41 -8.87
C ASP A 90 -6.92 -9.89 -8.26
N VAL A 91 -6.14 -9.13 -9.03
CA VAL A 91 -4.92 -8.47 -8.55
C VAL A 91 -5.23 -7.55 -7.36
N GLY A 92 -6.31 -6.74 -7.46
CA GLY A 92 -6.75 -5.85 -6.38
C GLY A 92 -7.13 -6.62 -5.11
N ASN A 93 -7.94 -7.67 -5.23
CA ASN A 93 -8.39 -8.49 -4.11
C ASN A 93 -7.22 -9.22 -3.43
N LYS A 94 -6.33 -9.82 -4.22
CA LYS A 94 -5.09 -10.45 -3.71
C LYS A 94 -4.22 -9.45 -2.94
N THR A 95 -4.16 -8.20 -3.40
CA THR A 95 -3.44 -7.14 -2.68
C THR A 95 -4.06 -6.84 -1.32
N ILE A 96 -5.39 -6.74 -1.24
CA ILE A 96 -6.09 -6.49 0.02
C ILE A 96 -5.84 -7.62 1.02
N VAL A 97 -5.89 -8.87 0.57
CA VAL A 97 -5.61 -10.04 1.43
C VAL A 97 -4.18 -10.00 1.96
N ALA A 98 -3.19 -9.78 1.08
CA ALA A 98 -1.78 -9.67 1.47
C ALA A 98 -1.55 -8.52 2.46
N ALA A 99 -2.20 -7.37 2.22
CA ALA A 99 -2.12 -6.20 3.10
C ALA A 99 -2.73 -6.47 4.49
N ALA A 100 -3.89 -7.12 4.55
CA ALA A 100 -4.54 -7.45 5.82
C ALA A 100 -3.66 -8.40 6.66
N GLN A 101 -3.07 -9.42 6.04
CA GLN A 101 -2.14 -10.33 6.72
C GLN A 101 -0.90 -9.59 7.25
N MET A 102 -0.35 -8.69 6.44
CA MET A 102 0.81 -7.89 6.86
C MET A 102 0.46 -6.90 7.97
N LEU A 103 -0.74 -6.28 7.93
CA LEU A 103 -1.21 -5.39 8.98
C LEU A 103 -1.28 -6.09 10.34
N LEU A 104 -1.81 -7.31 10.40
CA LEU A 104 -1.90 -8.07 11.65
C LEU A 104 -0.50 -8.39 12.21
N ARG A 105 0.46 -8.74 11.34
CA ARG A 105 1.85 -8.96 11.74
C ARG A 105 2.50 -7.66 12.26
N ALA A 106 2.29 -6.55 11.56
CA ALA A 106 2.82 -5.25 11.96
C ALA A 106 2.21 -4.77 13.29
N ALA A 107 0.91 -4.99 13.49
CA ALA A 107 0.22 -4.67 14.74
C ALA A 107 0.78 -5.49 15.91
N SER A 108 0.97 -6.80 15.74
CA SER A 108 1.56 -7.66 16.76
C SER A 108 3.00 -7.23 17.10
N ALA A 109 3.82 -6.92 16.10
CA ALA A 109 5.17 -6.42 16.31
C ALA A 109 5.17 -5.04 17.01
N HIS A 110 4.22 -4.17 16.69
CA HIS A 110 4.07 -2.87 17.36
C HIS A 110 3.76 -3.04 18.86
N VAL A 111 2.78 -3.88 19.19
CA VAL A 111 2.42 -4.15 20.59
C VAL A 111 3.58 -4.80 21.35
N ALA A 112 4.36 -5.65 20.70
CA ALA A 112 5.57 -6.25 21.27
C ALA A 112 6.76 -5.27 21.39
N GLY A 113 6.65 -4.06 20.81
CA GLY A 113 7.74 -3.08 20.82
C GLY A 113 8.93 -3.43 19.91
N THR A 114 8.72 -4.32 18.92
CA THR A 114 9.77 -4.85 18.06
C THR A 114 9.76 -4.28 16.64
N THR A 115 8.91 -3.27 16.36
CA THR A 115 8.83 -2.65 15.04
C THR A 115 9.99 -1.70 14.77
N ARG A 116 10.47 -1.71 13.52
CA ARG A 116 11.34 -0.68 12.96
C ARG A 116 10.65 -0.02 11.78
N ALA A 117 10.31 1.25 11.93
CA ALA A 117 9.71 2.03 10.85
C ALA A 117 10.78 2.78 10.05
N VAL A 118 10.64 2.82 8.74
CA VAL A 118 11.57 3.47 7.82
C VAL A 118 10.94 4.75 7.27
N PRO A 119 11.57 5.92 7.42
CA PRO A 119 11.08 7.14 6.78
C PRO A 119 10.96 6.96 5.26
N GLN A 120 9.91 7.52 4.68
CA GLN A 120 9.74 7.47 3.24
C GLN A 120 10.82 8.33 2.55
N TRP A 121 11.37 7.80 1.46
CA TRP A 121 12.28 8.56 0.61
C TRP A 121 11.51 9.46 -0.36
N GLN A 122 12.18 10.42 -0.96
CA GLN A 122 11.56 11.31 -1.93
C GLN A 122 11.29 10.61 -3.26
N GLY A 123 10.24 11.03 -3.94
CA GLY A 123 9.88 10.53 -5.28
C GLY A 123 8.44 10.02 -5.36
N GLY A 124 8.15 9.39 -6.48
CA GLY A 124 6.84 8.82 -6.78
C GLY A 124 5.78 9.85 -7.22
N ARG A 125 4.56 9.38 -7.36
CA ARG A 125 3.44 10.16 -7.86
C ARG A 125 2.31 10.22 -6.84
N LEU A 126 1.73 11.41 -6.68
CA LEU A 126 0.51 11.64 -5.91
C LEU A 126 -0.68 11.71 -6.87
N TYR A 127 -1.59 10.74 -6.77
CA TYR A 127 -2.81 10.70 -7.56
C TYR A 127 -3.98 11.25 -6.76
N GLN A 128 -4.84 12.01 -7.41
CA GLN A 128 -6.05 12.59 -6.84
C GLN A 128 -7.30 11.91 -7.43
N ARG A 129 -8.43 12.03 -6.74
CA ARG A 129 -9.70 11.46 -7.25
C ARG A 129 -10.09 11.99 -8.64
N LYS A 130 -9.77 13.24 -8.95
CA LYS A 130 -10.04 13.87 -10.25
C LYS A 130 -9.27 13.22 -11.41
N ASP A 131 -8.15 12.54 -11.13
CA ASP A 131 -7.35 11.88 -12.17
C ASP A 131 -8.04 10.62 -12.69
N PHE A 132 -8.93 10.02 -11.87
CA PHE A 132 -9.71 8.85 -12.25
C PHE A 132 -10.81 9.22 -13.25
N ASN A 133 -10.71 8.70 -14.47
CA ASN A 133 -11.62 8.99 -15.56
C ASN A 133 -11.86 7.76 -16.45
N ALA A 134 -12.80 7.86 -17.39
CA ALA A 134 -13.17 6.76 -18.27
C ALA A 134 -12.01 6.29 -19.17
N ASP A 135 -11.12 7.18 -19.59
CA ASP A 135 -10.01 6.80 -20.46
C ASP A 135 -8.96 5.99 -19.69
N ALA A 136 -8.71 6.34 -18.43
CA ALA A 136 -7.86 5.54 -17.55
C ALA A 136 -8.43 4.12 -17.32
N VAL A 137 -9.75 4.01 -17.16
CA VAL A 137 -10.42 2.69 -17.05
C VAL A 137 -10.27 1.89 -18.34
N ARG A 138 -10.50 2.51 -19.51
CA ARG A 138 -10.28 1.85 -20.81
C ARG A 138 -8.84 1.41 -20.99
N ALA A 139 -7.88 2.25 -20.58
CA ALA A 139 -6.47 1.92 -20.65
C ALA A 139 -6.12 0.71 -19.76
N LEU A 140 -6.67 0.64 -18.54
CA LEU A 140 -6.51 -0.51 -17.66
C LEU A 140 -6.92 -1.81 -18.37
N TYR A 141 -8.15 -1.90 -18.84
CA TYR A 141 -8.65 -3.13 -19.47
C TYR A 141 -7.88 -3.48 -20.74
N ARG A 142 -7.56 -2.50 -21.58
CA ARG A 142 -6.71 -2.70 -22.77
C ARG A 142 -5.35 -3.28 -22.40
N ASN A 143 -4.73 -2.81 -21.31
CA ASN A 143 -3.43 -3.33 -20.87
C ASN A 143 -3.51 -4.81 -20.51
N PHE A 144 -4.57 -5.25 -19.84
CA PHE A 144 -4.80 -6.66 -19.56
C PHE A 144 -5.04 -7.46 -20.83
N GLU A 145 -5.90 -6.99 -21.74
CA GLU A 145 -6.19 -7.64 -23.03
C GLU A 145 -4.94 -7.75 -23.93
N THR A 146 -4.03 -6.79 -23.83
CA THR A 146 -2.77 -6.79 -24.62
C THR A 146 -1.60 -7.48 -23.92
N GLY A 147 -1.86 -8.29 -22.90
CA GLY A 147 -0.87 -9.20 -22.31
C GLY A 147 0.08 -8.57 -21.28
N MET A 148 -0.26 -7.42 -20.70
CA MET A 148 0.58 -6.75 -19.68
C MET A 148 1.01 -7.69 -18.55
N ILE A 149 0.10 -8.53 -18.05
CA ILE A 149 0.40 -9.46 -16.95
C ILE A 149 1.40 -10.54 -17.43
N HIS A 150 1.23 -11.06 -18.64
CA HIS A 150 2.16 -12.04 -19.20
C HIS A 150 3.57 -11.43 -19.36
N GLU A 151 3.67 -10.22 -19.93
CA GLU A 151 4.93 -9.49 -20.05
C GLU A 151 5.61 -9.27 -18.70
N TYR A 152 4.82 -8.88 -17.69
CA TYR A 152 5.34 -8.69 -16.33
C TYR A 152 5.88 -10.03 -15.76
N LEU A 153 5.12 -11.11 -15.85
CA LEU A 153 5.51 -12.40 -15.27
C LEU A 153 6.78 -12.94 -15.94
N THR A 154 6.93 -12.74 -17.26
CA THR A 154 8.14 -13.13 -17.99
C THR A 154 9.38 -12.36 -17.53
N ALA A 155 9.23 -11.07 -17.21
CA ALA A 155 10.32 -10.18 -16.79
C ALA A 155 10.33 -9.95 -15.26
N ARG A 156 9.56 -10.69 -14.47
CA ARG A 156 9.26 -10.43 -13.07
C ARG A 156 10.51 -10.20 -12.22
N THR A 157 11.47 -11.12 -12.31
CA THR A 157 12.69 -11.03 -11.48
C THR A 157 13.44 -9.73 -11.69
N ALA A 158 13.62 -9.30 -12.94
CA ALA A 158 14.31 -8.05 -13.26
C ALA A 158 13.49 -6.81 -12.84
N ARG A 159 12.17 -6.83 -13.09
CA ARG A 159 11.27 -5.71 -12.74
C ARG A 159 11.14 -5.55 -11.23
N ASP A 160 10.97 -6.64 -10.50
CA ASP A 160 10.85 -6.61 -9.05
C ASP A 160 12.16 -6.20 -8.37
N ALA A 161 13.32 -6.59 -8.91
CA ALA A 161 14.63 -6.20 -8.37
C ALA A 161 14.91 -4.68 -8.46
N ALA A 162 14.20 -3.96 -9.33
CA ALA A 162 14.32 -2.51 -9.44
C ALA A 162 13.57 -1.73 -8.35
N LEU A 163 12.74 -2.41 -7.53
CA LEU A 163 11.98 -1.77 -6.47
C LEU A 163 12.70 -1.83 -5.14
N ARG A 164 12.71 -0.70 -4.45
CA ARG A 164 13.03 -0.70 -3.03
C ARG A 164 11.77 -1.01 -2.24
N LEU A 165 11.69 -2.20 -1.68
CA LEU A 165 10.61 -2.64 -0.80
C LEU A 165 11.12 -2.70 0.65
N ILE A 166 10.24 -2.41 1.58
CA ILE A 166 10.52 -2.53 3.02
C ILE A 166 9.84 -3.82 3.49
N GLU A 167 10.61 -4.71 4.05
CA GLU A 167 10.12 -5.91 4.74
C GLU A 167 9.86 -5.58 6.22
N LEU A 168 8.94 -6.31 6.84
CA LEU A 168 8.68 -6.14 8.25
C LEU A 168 9.87 -6.67 9.07
N GLU A 169 10.71 -5.77 9.53
CA GLU A 169 11.80 -6.10 10.44
C GLU A 169 11.25 -6.18 11.88
N GLN A 170 11.59 -7.25 12.56
CA GLN A 170 11.39 -7.41 14.00
C GLN A 170 12.76 -7.31 14.68
N VAL A 171 12.87 -6.37 15.61
CA VAL A 171 14.08 -6.29 16.46
C VAL A 171 13.98 -7.40 17.49
N ALA A 172 15.01 -8.23 17.56
CA ALA A 172 15.10 -9.32 18.53
C ALA A 172 15.24 -8.80 19.97
#